data_246024b3395cf8183e8cb74716966d9f
#
_entry.id   246024b3395cf8183e8cb74716966d9f
#
_cell.length_a   1.000
_cell.length_b   1.000
_cell.length_c   1.000
_cell.angle_alpha   90.00
_cell.angle_beta   90.00
_cell.angle_gamma   90.00
#
_symmetry.space_group_name_H-M   'P 1'
#
loop_
_entity.id
_entity.type
_entity.pdbx_description
1 polymer ?
#
loop_
_entity_poly.entity_id
_entity_poly.type
_entity_poly.pdbx_seq_one_letter_code
_entity_poly.pdbx_strand_id
1 'polypeptide(L)' 'MKVSKDFEFVLKVLNSSETQDHIKTSNKLFENFKNKWTNKIDCTQMVEYMFSFHNNYIKKINKLC' A
#
# COMPACT_ATOMS: atom_id res chain seq x y z
N MET A 1 -15.69 -7.31 6.06
CA MET A 1 -14.87 -6.38 5.24
C MET A 1 -13.80 -7.16 4.52
N LYS A 2 -13.65 -6.94 3.22
CA LYS A 2 -12.71 -7.72 2.43
C LYS A 2 -11.33 -7.04 2.43
N VAL A 3 -10.29 -7.86 2.50
CA VAL A 3 -8.90 -7.37 2.49
C VAL A 3 -8.61 -6.56 1.22
N SER A 4 -9.17 -6.97 0.08
CA SER A 4 -8.92 -6.28 -1.18
C SER A 4 -9.42 -4.84 -1.16
N LYS A 5 -10.54 -4.56 -0.48
CA LYS A 5 -11.05 -3.19 -0.38
C LYS A 5 -10.14 -2.31 0.46
N ASP A 6 -9.61 -2.85 1.55
CA ASP A 6 -8.65 -2.10 2.36
C ASP A 6 -7.39 -1.80 1.56
N PHE A 7 -6.93 -2.78 0.77
CA PHE A 7 -5.75 -2.58 -0.06
C PHE A 7 -6.00 -1.56 -1.17
N GLU A 8 -7.17 -1.60 -1.80
CA GLU A 8 -7.54 -0.61 -2.81
C GLU A 8 -7.51 0.81 -2.24
N PHE A 9 -7.96 0.96 -1.00
CA PHE A 9 -7.90 2.27 -0.34
C PHE A 9 -6.46 2.75 -0.19
N VAL A 10 -5.56 1.85 0.26
CA VAL A 10 -4.14 2.20 0.40
C VAL A 10 -3.54 2.61 -0.95
N LEU A 11 -3.82 1.85 -2.00
CA LEU A 11 -3.33 2.17 -3.34
C LEU A 11 -3.90 3.48 -3.86
N LYS A 12 -5.16 3.74 -3.57
CA LYS A 12 -5.80 5.00 -3.98
C LYS A 12 -5.11 6.19 -3.32
N VAL A 13 -4.79 6.09 -2.04
CA VAL A 13 -4.08 7.15 -1.35
C VAL A 13 -2.69 7.33 -1.95
N LEU A 14 -1.98 6.25 -2.20
CA LEU A 14 -0.66 6.32 -2.82
C LEU A 14 -0.71 6.97 -4.20
N ASN A 15 -1.65 6.56 -5.04
CA ASN A 15 -1.77 7.08 -6.41
C ASN A 15 -2.23 8.54 -6.44
N SER A 16 -2.89 9.00 -5.40
CA SER A 16 -3.32 10.39 -5.27
C SER A 16 -2.26 11.27 -4.63
N SER A 17 -1.13 10.71 -4.21
CA SER A 17 -0.06 11.46 -3.56
C SER A 17 0.60 12.41 -4.55
N GLU A 18 0.80 13.67 -4.12
CA GLU A 18 1.43 14.71 -4.93
C GLU A 18 2.78 15.15 -4.37
N THR A 19 3.07 14.80 -3.13
CA THR A 19 4.31 15.15 -2.44
C THR A 19 4.89 13.95 -1.74
N GLN A 20 6.18 14.06 -1.34
CA GLN A 20 6.82 12.98 -0.59
C GLN A 20 6.16 12.73 0.75
N ASP A 21 5.62 13.78 1.38
CA ASP A 21 4.90 13.62 2.64
C ASP A 21 3.64 12.77 2.47
N HIS A 22 2.94 12.95 1.36
CA HIS A 22 1.77 12.12 1.05
C HIS A 22 2.17 10.66 0.85
N ILE A 23 3.32 10.43 0.23
CA ILE A 23 3.84 9.06 0.04
C ILE A 23 4.17 8.42 1.38
N LYS A 24 4.76 9.17 2.31
CA LYS A 24 5.03 8.66 3.66
C LYS A 24 3.74 8.28 4.37
N THR A 25 2.68 9.07 4.20
CA THR A 25 1.38 8.75 4.76
C THR A 25 0.84 7.43 4.20
N SER A 26 0.97 7.23 2.89
CA SER A 26 0.51 5.99 2.27
C SER A 26 1.31 4.79 2.76
N ASN A 27 2.63 4.94 2.99
CA ASN A 27 3.44 3.88 3.59
C ASN A 27 2.94 3.49 4.97
N LYS A 28 2.60 4.48 5.77
CA LYS A 28 2.07 4.23 7.12
C LYS A 28 0.73 3.52 7.05
N LEU A 29 -0.12 3.90 6.13
CA LEU A 29 -1.38 3.20 5.91
C LEU A 29 -1.16 1.75 5.52
N PHE A 30 -0.17 1.49 4.67
CA PHE A 30 0.15 0.13 4.29
C PHE A 30 0.68 -0.69 5.45
N GLU A 31 1.50 -0.10 6.32
CA GLU A 31 1.95 -0.79 7.52
C GLU A 31 0.78 -1.15 8.42
N ASN A 32 -0.17 -0.24 8.61
CA ASN A 32 -1.38 -0.52 9.36
C ASN A 32 -2.18 -1.65 8.72
N PHE A 33 -2.27 -1.64 7.39
CA PHE A 33 -2.91 -2.72 6.63
C PHE A 33 -2.24 -4.05 6.91
N LYS A 34 -0.91 -4.11 6.85
CA LYS A 34 -0.18 -5.35 7.11
C LYS A 34 -0.43 -5.84 8.54
N ASN A 35 -0.36 -4.95 9.52
CA ASN A 35 -0.58 -5.32 10.91
C ASN A 35 -1.99 -5.84 11.15
N LYS A 36 -2.97 -5.22 10.49
CA LYS A 36 -4.36 -5.62 10.62
C LYS A 36 -4.62 -7.01 10.03
N TRP A 37 -4.02 -7.31 8.90
CA TRP A 37 -4.35 -8.51 8.13
C TRP A 37 -3.34 -9.64 8.25
N THR A 38 -2.20 -9.43 8.93
CA THR A 38 -1.12 -10.41 9.04
C THR A 38 -1.61 -11.78 9.54
N ASN A 39 -2.54 -11.79 10.49
CA ASN A 39 -3.07 -13.03 11.07
C ASN A 39 -4.38 -13.49 10.41
N LYS A 40 -4.87 -12.74 9.42
CA LYS A 40 -6.17 -13.00 8.80
C LYS A 40 -6.06 -13.51 7.38
N ILE A 41 -4.93 -13.35 6.74
CA ILE A 41 -4.70 -13.81 5.38
C ILE A 41 -3.40 -14.60 5.33
N ASP A 42 -3.24 -15.40 4.26
CA ASP A 42 -2.04 -16.21 4.07
C ASP A 42 -0.81 -15.36 3.81
N CYS A 43 0.37 -15.89 4.17
CA CYS A 43 1.64 -15.22 3.87
C CYS A 43 1.80 -14.98 2.37
N THR A 44 1.40 -15.93 1.54
CA THR A 44 1.48 -15.78 0.08
C THR A 44 0.64 -14.60 -0.40
N GLN A 45 -0.56 -14.47 0.12
CA GLN A 45 -1.43 -13.37 -0.23
C GLN A 45 -0.87 -12.03 0.24
N MET A 46 -0.31 -12.00 1.44
CA MET A 46 0.33 -10.79 1.95
C MET A 46 1.51 -10.38 1.09
N VAL A 47 2.34 -11.33 0.66
CA VAL A 47 3.48 -11.06 -0.22
C VAL A 47 3.00 -10.47 -1.55
N GLU A 48 1.91 -10.96 -2.12
CA GLU A 48 1.36 -10.41 -3.35
C GLU A 48 0.95 -8.94 -3.18
N TYR A 49 0.30 -8.61 -2.06
CA TYR A 49 -0.05 -7.22 -1.77
C TYR A 49 1.20 -6.36 -1.57
N MET A 50 2.21 -6.88 -0.91
CA MET A 50 3.47 -6.15 -0.73
C MET A 50 4.14 -5.84 -2.06
N PHE A 51 4.21 -6.81 -2.98
CA PHE A 51 4.76 -6.58 -4.31
C PHE A 51 3.96 -5.55 -5.08
N SER A 52 2.64 -5.65 -5.05
CA SER A 52 1.78 -4.70 -5.75
C SER A 52 1.98 -3.29 -5.22
N PHE A 53 2.00 -3.13 -3.90
CA PHE A 53 2.23 -1.82 -3.29
C PHE A 53 3.62 -1.29 -3.65
N HIS A 54 4.63 -2.12 -3.54
CA HIS A 54 6.00 -1.72 -3.83
C HIS A 54 6.16 -1.24 -5.28
N ASN A 55 5.57 -1.95 -6.23
CA ASN A 55 5.62 -1.53 -7.64
C ASN A 55 4.96 -0.17 -7.86
N ASN A 56 3.80 0.04 -7.25
CA ASN A 56 3.12 1.33 -7.35
C ASN A 56 3.91 2.43 -6.64
N TYR A 57 4.54 2.11 -5.52
CA TYR A 57 5.36 3.04 -4.77
C TYR A 57 6.55 3.53 -5.61
N ILE A 58 7.27 2.61 -6.25
CA ILE A 58 8.41 2.95 -7.09
C ILE A 58 7.99 3.84 -8.26
N LYS A 59 6.89 3.50 -8.93
CA LYS A 59 6.37 4.30 -10.04
C LYS A 59 6.02 5.71 -9.59
N LYS A 60 5.45 5.84 -8.41
CA LYS A 60 5.05 7.15 -7.89
C LYS A 60 6.28 8.00 -7.54
N ILE A 61 7.28 7.40 -6.89
CA ILE A 61 8.52 8.10 -6.57
C ILE A 61 9.21 8.58 -7.83
N ASN A 62 9.28 7.74 -8.87
CA ASN A 62 9.91 8.11 -10.14
C ASN A 62 9.20 9.29 -10.81
N LYS A 63 7.90 9.38 -10.65
CA LYS A 63 7.13 10.51 -11.18
C LYS A 63 7.40 11.81 -10.44
N LEU A 64 7.67 11.72 -9.13
CA LEU A 64 7.88 12.91 -8.30
C LEU A 64 9.32 13.39 -8.29
N CYS A 65 10.23 12.58 -8.79
CA CYS A 65 11.66 12.98 -8.90
C CYS A 65 11.95 13.74 -10.19
#